data_520cc7af9dcf2f77639625e861e8e78d
#
_entry.id   520cc7af9dcf2f77639625e861e8e78d
#
_cell.length_a   1.000
_cell.length_b   1.000
_cell.length_c   1.000
_cell.angle_alpha   90.00
_cell.angle_beta   90.00
_cell.angle_gamma   90.00
#
_symmetry.space_group_name_H-M   'P 1'
#
loop_
_entity.id
_entity.type
_entity.pdbx_description
1 polymer ?
#
loop_
_entity_poly.entity_id
_entity_poly.type
_entity_poly.pdbx_seq_one_letter_code
_entity_poly.pdbx_strand_id
1 'polypeptide(L)'
;MKKIFTLVLSLATLMPAMAEDLSEHDANDVIGWAAVGKTTGGKDQYAVTATNYTEFKNALNNKTRPLTIYIDGEITMEQRLYVKNGNLTIYGKPGARLVNPKNTKAEYNKSGVLYFQDAKNVIFRNVVFSCGGAFDVGGYDCLCLESCDNFWIDHCEFYDGMDGNVDIVEGTDCVTFTWCKFGYKLPPISTGKEEAADHRFSNLIGNNDGMTSDNGHLRITFSNCWWSDGCVERMPRVRFGQVHVANCLYSSPDTKYCFGVGYMSKIYAESNAFTSDAAKANIWKYPNTKSQEAHHFKLVNSLGADDIDLAKGSEEHFDPSTAYSDVEVYSASLVEATVSHYAGATLTEEQLTSRGKPTAVANVSESGEVRSVEYYTIDGVQLASPKSGITLRKTTKADGKVVTEKIIMK
;
A
#
# COMPACT_ATOMS: atom_id res chain seq x y z
N MET A 1 -3.42 53.66 29.81
CA MET A 1 -2.76 52.86 28.75
C MET A 1 -2.83 51.39 29.18
N LYS A 2 -3.80 50.64 28.65
CA LYS A 2 -3.95 49.21 28.91
C LYS A 2 -3.13 48.45 27.86
N LYS A 3 -2.12 47.70 28.28
CA LYS A 3 -1.35 46.82 27.41
C LYS A 3 -2.17 45.55 27.20
N ILE A 4 -2.59 45.30 25.96
CA ILE A 4 -3.19 44.07 25.51
C ILE A 4 -2.02 43.10 25.26
N PHE A 5 -1.94 42.02 26.03
CA PHE A 5 -1.07 40.89 25.74
C PHE A 5 -1.81 39.93 24.78
N THR A 6 -1.37 39.86 23.56
CA THR A 6 -1.84 38.86 22.59
C THR A 6 -1.14 37.55 22.91
N LEU A 7 -1.92 36.61 23.42
CA LEU A 7 -1.47 35.22 23.61
C LEU A 7 -1.53 34.52 22.26
N VAL A 8 -0.39 34.29 21.60
CA VAL A 8 -0.28 33.41 20.45
C VAL A 8 -0.23 31.99 20.98
N LEU A 9 -1.35 31.28 20.87
CA LEU A 9 -1.42 29.85 21.17
C LEU A 9 -0.83 29.11 19.99
N SER A 10 0.41 28.62 20.11
CA SER A 10 1.03 27.74 19.15
C SER A 10 0.39 26.35 19.29
N LEU A 11 -0.52 26.03 18.36
CA LEU A 11 -1.09 24.70 18.18
C LEU A 11 -0.16 23.90 17.26
N ALA A 12 0.94 23.42 17.78
CA ALA A 12 1.80 22.52 17.06
C ALA A 12 2.44 21.54 18.05
N THR A 13 2.27 20.26 17.76
CA THR A 13 2.97 19.09 18.32
C THR A 13 2.18 18.17 19.25
N LEU A 14 1.15 17.52 18.76
CA LEU A 14 0.57 16.34 19.42
C LEU A 14 0.42 15.12 18.48
N MET A 15 0.88 15.21 17.21
CA MET A 15 0.67 14.12 16.23
C MET A 15 1.83 13.15 16.00
N PRO A 16 3.11 13.37 16.32
CA PRO A 16 4.15 12.40 15.96
C PRO A 16 4.18 11.12 16.82
N ALA A 17 3.72 11.20 18.07
CA ALA A 17 3.86 10.07 19.00
C ALA A 17 2.84 8.95 18.81
N MET A 18 1.70 9.22 18.12
CA MET A 18 0.68 8.18 17.88
C MET A 18 0.93 7.42 16.57
N ALA A 19 1.67 7.98 15.62
CA ALA A 19 2.00 7.33 14.37
C ALA A 19 3.10 6.24 14.53
N GLU A 20 4.01 6.40 15.49
CA GLU A 20 5.05 5.42 15.79
C GLU A 20 4.51 4.08 16.30
N ASP A 21 3.34 4.08 16.96
CA ASP A 21 2.78 2.89 17.60
C ASP A 21 2.03 1.98 16.60
N LEU A 22 1.60 2.51 15.46
CA LEU A 22 0.80 1.77 14.47
C LEU A 22 1.64 1.06 13.40
N SER A 23 2.88 1.48 13.17
CA SER A 23 3.78 0.86 12.20
C SER A 23 4.46 -0.41 12.72
N GLU A 24 4.47 -0.62 14.04
CA GLU A 24 5.13 -1.78 14.64
C GLU A 24 4.38 -3.10 14.41
N HIS A 25 3.07 -3.02 14.17
CA HIS A 25 2.21 -4.21 14.12
C HIS A 25 2.16 -4.88 12.75
N ASP A 26 2.23 -4.12 11.63
CA ASP A 26 2.02 -4.67 10.29
C ASP A 26 3.30 -4.85 9.45
N ALA A 27 4.43 -4.30 9.88
CA ALA A 27 5.58 -4.11 9.00
C ALA A 27 6.31 -5.41 8.60
N ASN A 28 6.02 -6.55 9.22
CA ASN A 28 6.91 -7.70 9.07
C ASN A 28 6.24 -9.03 8.77
N ASP A 29 4.92 -9.11 8.80
CA ASP A 29 4.19 -10.35 8.60
C ASP A 29 3.37 -10.34 7.31
N VAL A 30 3.27 -11.50 6.69
CA VAL A 30 2.33 -11.73 5.59
C VAL A 30 0.93 -11.77 6.17
N ILE A 31 0.06 -10.87 5.74
CA ILE A 31 -1.33 -10.73 6.20
C ILE A 31 -2.35 -10.90 5.08
N GLY A 32 -3.62 -10.94 5.43
CA GLY A 32 -4.73 -10.95 4.48
C GLY A 32 -4.72 -12.17 3.55
N TRP A 33 -5.12 -11.99 2.30
CA TRP A 33 -5.22 -13.10 1.37
C TRP A 33 -3.90 -13.80 1.08
N ALA A 34 -2.76 -13.11 1.09
CA ALA A 34 -1.45 -13.74 0.95
C ALA A 34 -1.12 -14.68 2.11
N ALA A 35 -1.57 -14.36 3.33
CA ALA A 35 -1.43 -15.24 4.50
C ALA A 35 -2.34 -16.47 4.37
N VAL A 36 -3.60 -16.30 3.93
CA VAL A 36 -4.51 -17.41 3.61
C VAL A 36 -3.89 -18.34 2.58
N GLY A 37 -3.23 -17.78 1.55
CA GLY A 37 -2.48 -18.52 0.53
C GLY A 37 -1.18 -19.14 1.04
N LYS A 38 -0.74 -18.85 2.28
CA LYS A 38 0.50 -19.36 2.89
C LYS A 38 1.76 -18.92 2.13
N THR A 39 1.81 -17.66 1.75
CA THR A 39 2.97 -17.06 1.06
C THR A 39 4.20 -17.07 1.95
N THR A 40 5.32 -17.61 1.45
CA THR A 40 6.59 -17.72 2.18
C THR A 40 7.80 -17.21 1.38
N GLY A 41 7.65 -17.02 0.08
CA GLY A 41 8.72 -16.55 -0.82
C GLY A 41 9.92 -17.49 -0.89
N GLY A 42 11.09 -16.89 -1.03
CA GLY A 42 12.38 -17.58 -1.21
C GLY A 42 12.99 -18.17 0.06
N LYS A 43 12.43 -17.93 1.24
CA LYS A 43 12.88 -18.45 2.55
C LYS A 43 14.34 -18.19 2.91
N ASP A 44 15.00 -17.24 2.28
CA ASP A 44 16.39 -16.78 2.53
C ASP A 44 17.47 -17.89 2.58
N GLN A 45 17.20 -19.04 1.95
CA GLN A 45 18.13 -20.18 1.94
C GLN A 45 19.23 -20.05 0.89
N TYR A 46 18.91 -19.46 -0.25
CA TYR A 46 19.86 -19.19 -1.33
C TYR A 46 19.62 -17.77 -1.83
N ALA A 47 20.64 -16.93 -1.75
CA ALA A 47 20.52 -15.52 -2.07
C ALA A 47 21.56 -15.09 -3.12
N VAL A 48 21.14 -14.16 -3.99
CA VAL A 48 22.00 -13.49 -4.97
C VAL A 48 21.73 -11.99 -4.94
N THR A 49 22.74 -11.19 -5.30
CA THR A 49 22.58 -9.74 -5.47
C THR A 49 22.61 -9.40 -6.95
N ALA A 50 21.75 -8.48 -7.37
CA ALA A 50 21.72 -7.92 -8.71
C ALA A 50 21.90 -6.41 -8.65
N THR A 51 22.83 -5.89 -9.46
CA THR A 51 23.18 -4.46 -9.57
C THR A 51 22.93 -3.90 -10.97
N ASN A 52 22.60 -4.77 -11.93
CA ASN A 52 22.33 -4.42 -13.32
C ASN A 52 21.30 -5.36 -13.96
N TYR A 53 20.80 -4.96 -15.13
CA TYR A 53 19.77 -5.69 -15.87
C TYR A 53 20.13 -7.16 -16.15
N THR A 54 21.36 -7.44 -16.56
CA THR A 54 21.80 -8.79 -16.92
C THR A 54 21.83 -9.70 -15.69
N GLU A 55 22.36 -9.24 -14.57
CA GLU A 55 22.37 -9.97 -13.31
C GLU A 55 20.96 -10.25 -12.82
N PHE A 56 20.10 -9.22 -12.84
CA PHE A 56 18.71 -9.36 -12.42
C PHE A 56 17.94 -10.35 -13.30
N LYS A 57 18.06 -10.25 -14.63
CA LYS A 57 17.49 -11.20 -15.58
C LYS A 57 17.97 -12.63 -15.35
N ASN A 58 19.27 -12.82 -15.14
CA ASN A 58 19.84 -14.14 -14.86
C ASN A 58 19.36 -14.70 -13.53
N ALA A 59 19.24 -13.87 -12.49
CA ALA A 59 18.69 -14.27 -11.20
C ALA A 59 17.23 -14.71 -11.31
N LEU A 60 16.38 -13.96 -12.04
CA LEU A 60 14.98 -14.33 -12.28
C LEU A 60 14.85 -15.66 -13.06
N ASN A 61 15.75 -15.94 -13.99
CA ASN A 61 15.80 -17.18 -14.78
C ASN A 61 16.49 -18.35 -14.08
N ASN A 62 17.13 -18.12 -12.93
CA ASN A 62 17.77 -19.18 -12.17
C ASN A 62 16.72 -20.22 -11.73
N LYS A 63 17.00 -21.49 -11.96
CA LYS A 63 16.12 -22.61 -11.61
C LYS A 63 16.28 -23.09 -10.18
N THR A 64 17.34 -22.69 -9.47
CA THR A 64 17.51 -22.98 -8.04
C THR A 64 16.45 -22.27 -7.26
N ARG A 65 15.59 -22.99 -6.59
CA ARG A 65 14.52 -22.47 -5.74
C ARG A 65 14.47 -23.25 -4.43
N PRO A 66 14.04 -22.65 -3.32
CA PRO A 66 13.65 -21.24 -3.14
C PRO A 66 14.85 -20.27 -3.32
N LEU A 67 14.59 -19.04 -3.78
CA LEU A 67 15.61 -18.03 -4.09
C LEU A 67 15.25 -16.66 -3.52
N THR A 68 16.22 -15.98 -2.94
CA THR A 68 16.14 -14.55 -2.59
C THR A 68 17.05 -13.72 -3.50
N ILE A 69 16.51 -12.66 -4.08
CA ILE A 69 17.25 -11.69 -4.89
C ILE A 69 17.29 -10.36 -4.16
N TYR A 70 18.47 -9.85 -3.90
CA TYR A 70 18.68 -8.48 -3.42
C TYR A 70 18.95 -7.57 -4.61
N ILE A 71 18.13 -6.52 -4.77
CA ILE A 71 18.41 -5.42 -5.70
C ILE A 71 19.24 -4.39 -4.95
N ASP A 72 20.40 -4.04 -5.47
CA ASP A 72 21.33 -3.08 -4.89
C ASP A 72 21.54 -1.90 -5.85
N GLY A 73 20.93 -0.76 -5.51
CA GLY A 73 20.93 0.44 -6.34
C GLY A 73 19.89 0.44 -7.46
N GLU A 74 20.11 1.27 -8.47
CA GLU A 74 19.20 1.42 -9.62
C GLU A 74 19.56 0.47 -10.75
N ILE A 75 18.58 -0.30 -11.21
CA ILE A 75 18.69 -1.17 -12.39
C ILE A 75 17.86 -0.58 -13.52
N THR A 76 18.50 -0.07 -14.55
CA THR A 76 17.82 0.36 -15.78
C THR A 76 17.43 -0.85 -16.62
N MET A 77 16.14 -1.00 -16.88
CA MET A 77 15.56 -2.09 -17.65
C MET A 77 15.70 -1.83 -19.16
N GLU A 78 16.17 -2.84 -19.90
CA GLU A 78 16.19 -2.79 -21.36
C GLU A 78 14.82 -3.03 -21.96
N GLN A 79 14.04 -3.90 -21.30
CA GLN A 79 12.66 -4.23 -21.60
C GLN A 79 12.01 -4.92 -20.39
N ARG A 80 10.69 -5.09 -20.40
CA ARG A 80 9.96 -5.90 -19.42
C ARG A 80 10.50 -7.33 -19.36
N LEU A 81 10.67 -7.88 -18.17
CA LEU A 81 11.07 -9.28 -17.96
C LEU A 81 9.85 -10.15 -17.67
N TYR A 82 9.81 -11.31 -18.32
CA TYR A 82 8.80 -12.34 -18.13
C TYR A 82 9.30 -13.36 -17.10
N VAL A 83 8.49 -13.66 -16.10
CA VAL A 83 8.86 -14.54 -14.98
C VAL A 83 7.79 -15.61 -14.79
N LYS A 84 8.19 -16.90 -14.90
CA LYS A 84 7.32 -18.05 -14.64
C LYS A 84 7.70 -18.81 -13.37
N ASN A 85 8.81 -18.45 -12.76
CA ASN A 85 9.34 -19.16 -11.59
C ASN A 85 8.84 -18.50 -10.30
N GLY A 86 8.26 -19.29 -9.42
CA GLY A 86 7.86 -18.90 -8.06
C GLY A 86 8.89 -19.27 -6.99
N ASN A 87 8.43 -19.38 -5.73
CA ASN A 87 9.26 -19.57 -4.54
C ASN A 87 10.42 -18.56 -4.50
N LEU A 88 10.06 -17.29 -4.60
CA LEU A 88 10.97 -16.18 -4.84
C LEU A 88 10.72 -15.05 -3.85
N THR A 89 11.78 -14.51 -3.28
CA THR A 89 11.76 -13.22 -2.58
C THR A 89 12.64 -12.22 -3.32
N ILE A 90 12.15 -11.01 -3.54
CA ILE A 90 12.88 -9.89 -4.11
C ILE A 90 12.89 -8.76 -3.09
N TYR A 91 14.06 -8.51 -2.53
CA TYR A 91 14.32 -7.41 -1.61
C TYR A 91 15.03 -6.27 -2.31
N GLY A 92 14.50 -5.05 -2.18
CA GLY A 92 15.23 -3.83 -2.51
C GLY A 92 16.02 -3.33 -1.31
N LYS A 93 17.35 -3.24 -1.42
CA LYS A 93 18.14 -2.49 -0.43
C LYS A 93 17.69 -1.03 -0.40
N PRO A 94 17.95 -0.26 0.65
CA PRO A 94 17.59 1.16 0.69
C PRO A 94 18.01 1.90 -0.59
N GLY A 95 17.05 2.53 -1.27
CA GLY A 95 17.27 3.21 -2.54
C GLY A 95 17.21 2.33 -3.80
N ALA A 96 16.91 1.03 -3.68
CA ALA A 96 16.81 0.11 -4.82
C ALA A 96 15.64 0.47 -5.75
N ARG A 97 15.93 0.48 -7.06
CA ARG A 97 14.95 0.84 -8.09
C ARG A 97 15.08 -0.03 -9.33
N LEU A 98 13.95 -0.37 -9.93
CA LEU A 98 13.82 -0.94 -11.26
C LEU A 98 13.23 0.13 -12.19
N VAL A 99 14.01 0.65 -13.11
CA VAL A 99 13.62 1.81 -13.93
C VAL A 99 13.55 1.43 -15.41
N ASN A 100 12.37 1.58 -16.02
CA ASN A 100 12.21 1.42 -17.47
C ASN A 100 11.82 2.77 -18.12
N PRO A 101 12.77 3.48 -18.76
CA PRO A 101 12.53 4.81 -19.29
C PRO A 101 11.81 4.85 -20.65
N LYS A 102 11.34 3.71 -21.17
CA LYS A 102 10.65 3.64 -22.47
C LYS A 102 9.34 4.40 -22.43
N ASN A 103 9.20 5.40 -23.32
CA ASN A 103 8.05 6.31 -23.30
C ASN A 103 7.61 6.77 -24.71
N THR A 104 7.98 6.03 -25.75
CA THR A 104 7.61 6.36 -27.13
C THR A 104 6.75 5.27 -27.74
N LYS A 105 5.92 5.65 -28.74
CA LYS A 105 5.13 4.69 -29.50
C LYS A 105 5.98 3.59 -30.17
N ALA A 106 7.21 3.89 -30.55
CA ALA A 106 8.11 2.92 -31.15
C ALA A 106 8.65 1.88 -30.13
N GLU A 107 8.59 2.21 -28.83
CA GLU A 107 9.16 1.41 -27.73
C GLU A 107 8.06 0.83 -26.79
N TYR A 108 6.77 1.09 -27.06
CA TYR A 108 5.70 0.69 -26.15
C TYR A 108 5.74 -0.81 -25.78
N ASN A 109 6.14 -1.68 -26.73
CA ASN A 109 6.25 -3.11 -26.53
C ASN A 109 7.49 -3.52 -25.71
N LYS A 110 8.32 -2.57 -25.30
CA LYS A 110 9.46 -2.77 -24.39
C LYS A 110 9.25 -2.07 -23.04
N SER A 111 8.13 -1.36 -22.88
CA SER A 111 7.77 -0.68 -21.63
C SER A 111 7.46 -1.68 -20.50
N GLY A 112 7.12 -1.17 -19.32
CA GLY A 112 6.86 -2.00 -18.14
C GLY A 112 8.12 -2.59 -17.52
N VAL A 113 7.98 -3.23 -16.36
CA VAL A 113 9.14 -3.76 -15.62
C VAL A 113 9.09 -5.27 -15.50
N LEU A 114 8.06 -5.81 -14.84
CA LEU A 114 7.92 -7.25 -14.61
C LEU A 114 6.53 -7.75 -15.03
N TYR A 115 6.53 -8.93 -15.62
CA TYR A 115 5.34 -9.68 -15.93
C TYR A 115 5.49 -11.12 -15.41
N PHE A 116 4.71 -11.45 -14.39
CA PHE A 116 4.65 -12.81 -13.86
C PHE A 116 3.49 -13.56 -14.51
N GLN A 117 3.77 -14.76 -14.95
CA GLN A 117 2.77 -15.67 -15.51
C GLN A 117 2.93 -17.06 -14.90
N ASP A 118 1.84 -17.64 -14.42
CA ASP A 118 1.81 -18.99 -13.80
C ASP A 118 2.74 -19.13 -12.57
N ALA A 119 3.21 -18.03 -11.99
CA ALA A 119 4.13 -18.03 -10.86
C ALA A 119 3.40 -18.11 -9.52
N LYS A 120 4.02 -18.77 -8.54
CA LYS A 120 3.42 -18.94 -7.21
C LYS A 120 4.43 -18.67 -6.11
N ASN A 121 3.92 -18.15 -5.00
CA ASN A 121 4.69 -17.96 -3.78
C ASN A 121 5.85 -16.96 -3.95
N VAL A 122 5.50 -15.69 -4.13
CA VAL A 122 6.46 -14.61 -4.39
C VAL A 122 6.27 -13.49 -3.37
N ILE A 123 7.39 -12.94 -2.90
CA ILE A 123 7.45 -11.78 -2.02
C ILE A 123 8.26 -10.68 -2.69
N PHE A 124 7.73 -9.47 -2.70
CA PHE A 124 8.45 -8.24 -2.97
C PHE A 124 8.49 -7.37 -1.72
N ARG A 125 9.66 -6.83 -1.38
CA ARG A 125 9.77 -5.83 -0.31
C ARG A 125 10.71 -4.70 -0.70
N ASN A 126 10.30 -3.47 -0.44
CA ASN A 126 11.12 -2.26 -0.50
C ASN A 126 11.70 -1.95 -1.88
N VAL A 127 10.96 -2.23 -2.96
CA VAL A 127 11.38 -2.00 -4.33
C VAL A 127 10.61 -0.85 -4.95
N VAL A 128 11.31 0.09 -5.57
CA VAL A 128 10.70 1.14 -6.40
C VAL A 128 10.63 0.68 -7.85
N PHE A 129 9.44 0.61 -8.42
CA PHE A 129 9.18 0.42 -9.85
C PHE A 129 8.89 1.77 -10.49
N SER A 130 9.62 2.13 -11.53
CA SER A 130 9.43 3.41 -12.22
C SER A 130 9.51 3.23 -13.73
N CYS A 131 8.50 3.72 -14.43
CA CYS A 131 8.43 3.65 -15.89
C CYS A 131 8.56 5.03 -16.54
N GLY A 132 8.34 5.10 -17.85
CA GLY A 132 8.58 6.31 -18.66
C GLY A 132 7.41 7.28 -18.73
N GLY A 133 6.29 7.02 -18.04
CA GLY A 133 5.09 7.84 -18.04
C GLY A 133 3.91 7.19 -18.78
N ALA A 134 2.71 7.56 -18.37
CA ALA A 134 1.46 7.09 -18.97
C ALA A 134 1.34 7.55 -20.43
N PHE A 135 0.92 6.64 -21.32
CA PHE A 135 0.82 6.91 -22.74
C PHE A 135 -0.44 6.29 -23.36
N ASP A 136 -1.24 7.08 -24.06
CA ASP A 136 -2.56 6.69 -24.60
C ASP A 136 -2.52 5.79 -25.86
N VAL A 137 -1.40 5.16 -26.14
CA VAL A 137 -1.25 4.21 -27.27
C VAL A 137 -1.10 2.76 -26.84
N GLY A 138 -1.33 2.49 -25.56
CA GLY A 138 -1.02 1.22 -24.94
C GLY A 138 0.43 1.14 -24.47
N GLY A 139 0.83 -0.01 -24.02
CA GLY A 139 2.13 -0.27 -23.42
C GLY A 139 1.97 -1.35 -22.37
N TYR A 140 2.80 -1.31 -21.34
CA TYR A 140 2.75 -2.27 -20.26
C TYR A 140 2.85 -1.57 -18.91
N ASP A 141 2.27 -2.22 -17.92
CA ASP A 141 2.28 -1.80 -16.52
C ASP A 141 3.67 -1.98 -15.88
N CYS A 142 3.91 -1.30 -14.77
CA CYS A 142 5.11 -1.55 -13.99
C CYS A 142 5.19 -3.02 -13.55
N LEU A 143 4.06 -3.59 -13.11
CA LEU A 143 3.94 -4.99 -12.70
C LEU A 143 2.64 -5.58 -13.22
N CYS A 144 2.69 -6.74 -13.85
CA CYS A 144 1.52 -7.52 -14.20
C CYS A 144 1.61 -8.93 -13.59
N LEU A 145 0.52 -9.40 -12.97
CA LEU A 145 0.34 -10.74 -12.44
C LEU A 145 -0.77 -11.43 -13.21
N GLU A 146 -0.44 -12.48 -13.97
CA GLU A 146 -1.37 -13.27 -14.77
C GLU A 146 -1.31 -14.75 -14.34
N SER A 147 -2.44 -15.33 -13.98
CA SER A 147 -2.54 -16.72 -13.53
C SER A 147 -1.57 -17.07 -12.39
N CYS A 148 -1.36 -16.14 -11.48
CA CYS A 148 -0.42 -16.23 -10.38
C CYS A 148 -1.12 -16.53 -9.05
N ASP A 149 -0.41 -17.12 -8.07
CA ASP A 149 -0.94 -17.36 -6.72
C ASP A 149 0.06 -16.96 -5.64
N ASN A 150 -0.46 -16.45 -4.52
CA ASN A 150 0.30 -16.27 -3.28
C ASN A 150 1.42 -15.24 -3.45
N PHE A 151 1.03 -13.99 -3.61
CA PHE A 151 1.95 -12.85 -3.69
C PHE A 151 1.77 -11.92 -2.49
N TRP A 152 2.88 -11.57 -1.87
CA TRP A 152 2.95 -10.47 -0.90
C TRP A 152 3.87 -9.38 -1.41
N ILE A 153 3.33 -8.17 -1.53
CA ILE A 153 4.02 -6.99 -2.04
C ILE A 153 3.99 -5.94 -0.95
N ASP A 154 5.14 -5.67 -0.36
CA ASP A 154 5.26 -4.90 0.86
C ASP A 154 6.25 -3.73 0.71
N HIS A 155 5.88 -2.54 1.19
CA HIS A 155 6.71 -1.34 1.12
C HIS A 155 7.30 -1.09 -0.27
N CYS A 156 6.51 -1.31 -1.32
CA CYS A 156 6.92 -1.04 -2.70
C CYS A 156 6.32 0.25 -3.22
N GLU A 157 6.98 0.85 -4.19
CA GLU A 157 6.47 2.02 -4.90
C GLU A 157 6.30 1.72 -6.39
N PHE A 158 5.22 2.25 -6.98
CA PHE A 158 4.90 2.08 -8.40
C PHE A 158 4.63 3.43 -9.02
N TYR A 159 5.45 3.82 -9.99
CA TYR A 159 5.36 5.11 -10.65
C TYR A 159 5.38 5.01 -12.16
N ASP A 160 4.55 5.84 -12.78
CA ASP A 160 4.66 6.21 -14.18
C ASP A 160 4.51 5.03 -15.16
N GLY A 161 3.70 4.02 -14.82
CA GLY A 161 3.39 2.91 -15.71
C GLY A 161 2.79 3.41 -17.03
N MET A 162 3.18 2.81 -18.17
CA MET A 162 2.75 3.30 -19.48
C MET A 162 1.26 3.06 -19.71
N ASP A 163 0.73 1.89 -19.36
CA ASP A 163 -0.70 1.54 -19.45
C ASP A 163 -1.37 1.53 -18.07
N GLY A 164 -0.59 1.41 -17.01
CA GLY A 164 -1.01 1.38 -15.62
C GLY A 164 0.16 1.06 -14.68
N ASN A 165 -0.09 1.14 -13.38
CA ASN A 165 0.94 0.75 -12.41
C ASN A 165 0.96 -0.76 -12.16
N VAL A 166 -0.20 -1.37 -11.85
CA VAL A 166 -0.26 -2.81 -11.54
C VAL A 166 -1.55 -3.44 -12.05
N ASP A 167 -1.41 -4.50 -12.85
CA ASP A 167 -2.51 -5.34 -13.29
C ASP A 167 -2.48 -6.72 -12.64
N ILE A 168 -3.65 -7.22 -12.20
CA ILE A 168 -3.85 -8.51 -11.59
C ILE A 168 -5.02 -9.20 -12.28
N VAL A 169 -4.71 -10.22 -13.08
CA VAL A 169 -5.66 -10.74 -14.08
C VAL A 169 -5.63 -12.26 -14.21
N GLU A 170 -6.59 -12.81 -14.93
CA GLU A 170 -6.65 -14.20 -15.41
C GLU A 170 -6.47 -15.24 -14.31
N GLY A 171 -7.34 -15.21 -13.31
CA GLY A 171 -7.35 -16.21 -12.23
C GLY A 171 -6.24 -16.04 -11.20
N THR A 172 -5.47 -14.96 -11.24
CA THR A 172 -4.51 -14.64 -10.17
C THR A 172 -5.22 -14.56 -8.84
N ASP A 173 -4.61 -15.11 -7.77
CA ASP A 173 -5.29 -15.25 -6.48
C ASP A 173 -4.36 -15.11 -5.27
N CYS A 174 -4.95 -14.81 -4.11
CA CYS A 174 -4.24 -14.70 -2.84
C CYS A 174 -3.08 -13.67 -2.88
N VAL A 175 -3.40 -12.43 -3.24
CA VAL A 175 -2.43 -11.33 -3.31
C VAL A 175 -2.67 -10.34 -2.18
N THR A 176 -1.62 -9.88 -1.53
CA THR A 176 -1.69 -8.77 -0.56
C THR A 176 -0.66 -7.70 -0.87
N PHE A 177 -1.12 -6.46 -0.86
CA PHE A 177 -0.28 -5.26 -0.85
C PHE A 177 -0.34 -4.65 0.55
N THR A 178 0.83 -4.43 1.15
CA THR A 178 0.96 -3.73 2.42
C THR A 178 1.91 -2.55 2.27
N TRP A 179 1.53 -1.39 2.80
CA TRP A 179 2.38 -0.21 2.81
C TRP A 179 2.94 0.19 1.43
N CYS A 180 2.22 -0.13 0.37
CA CYS A 180 2.63 0.23 -0.99
C CYS A 180 2.17 1.63 -1.37
N LYS A 181 2.96 2.30 -2.20
CA LYS A 181 2.64 3.62 -2.74
C LYS A 181 2.50 3.56 -4.26
N PHE A 182 1.41 4.12 -4.77
CA PHE A 182 1.13 4.26 -6.19
C PHE A 182 1.07 5.74 -6.55
N GLY A 183 1.64 6.13 -7.69
CA GLY A 183 1.65 7.51 -8.11
C GLY A 183 2.09 7.71 -9.56
N TYR A 184 1.99 8.95 -10.02
CA TYR A 184 2.52 9.40 -11.30
C TYR A 184 3.25 10.71 -11.09
N LYS A 185 4.53 10.74 -11.45
CA LYS A 185 5.41 11.91 -11.32
C LYS A 185 5.55 12.65 -12.65
N LEU A 186 5.30 11.94 -13.75
CA LEU A 186 5.40 12.47 -15.10
C LEU A 186 4.01 12.83 -15.63
N PRO A 187 3.90 13.92 -16.43
CA PRO A 187 2.64 14.22 -17.10
C PRO A 187 2.27 13.12 -18.08
N PRO A 188 0.97 12.89 -18.34
CA PRO A 188 0.52 11.91 -19.33
C PRO A 188 0.91 12.33 -20.74
N ILE A 189 1.30 11.37 -21.56
CA ILE A 189 1.60 11.55 -22.97
C ILE A 189 0.34 11.19 -23.76
N SER A 190 -0.25 12.16 -24.46
CA SER A 190 -1.46 11.96 -25.24
C SER A 190 -1.21 12.21 -26.73
N THR A 191 -1.70 11.28 -27.56
CA THR A 191 -1.75 11.48 -29.02
C THR A 191 -3.03 12.20 -29.47
N GLY A 192 -3.96 12.44 -28.55
CA GLY A 192 -5.27 13.04 -28.84
C GLY A 192 -6.22 12.13 -29.61
N LYS A 193 -5.95 10.83 -29.69
CA LYS A 193 -6.73 9.87 -30.48
C LYS A 193 -7.68 9.01 -29.64
N GLU A 194 -7.45 8.91 -28.35
CA GLU A 194 -8.22 8.06 -27.45
C GLU A 194 -9.17 8.89 -26.57
N GLU A 195 -10.34 8.34 -26.27
CA GLU A 195 -11.29 8.94 -25.31
C GLU A 195 -10.68 9.08 -23.91
N ALA A 196 -9.75 8.19 -23.57
CA ALA A 196 -9.00 8.20 -22.31
C ALA A 196 -7.57 8.73 -22.56
N ALA A 197 -7.44 10.00 -22.92
CA ALA A 197 -6.15 10.65 -23.20
C ALA A 197 -5.17 10.66 -22.00
N ASP A 198 -5.64 10.33 -20.80
CA ASP A 198 -4.84 10.30 -19.58
C ASP A 198 -4.86 8.88 -18.99
N HIS A 199 -3.83 8.11 -19.29
CA HIS A 199 -3.63 6.73 -18.85
C HIS A 199 -2.91 6.60 -17.49
N ARG A 200 -2.96 7.62 -16.64
CA ARG A 200 -2.40 7.53 -15.28
C ARG A 200 -3.27 6.64 -14.37
N PHE A 201 -3.42 5.39 -14.76
CA PHE A 201 -4.22 4.37 -14.09
C PHE A 201 -3.39 3.64 -13.03
N SER A 202 -3.99 3.29 -11.89
CA SER A 202 -3.26 2.62 -10.81
C SER A 202 -3.37 1.10 -10.88
N ASN A 203 -4.47 0.51 -10.43
CA ASN A 203 -4.57 -0.94 -10.27
C ASN A 203 -5.79 -1.51 -11.00
N LEU A 204 -5.58 -2.40 -11.97
CA LEU A 204 -6.64 -3.17 -12.59
C LEU A 204 -6.72 -4.57 -12.01
N ILE A 205 -7.90 -4.96 -11.56
CA ILE A 205 -8.20 -6.30 -11.06
C ILE A 205 -9.30 -6.90 -11.93
N GLY A 206 -8.93 -7.95 -12.68
CA GLY A 206 -9.80 -8.56 -13.69
C GLY A 206 -9.78 -7.83 -15.03
N ASN A 207 -9.36 -8.57 -16.06
CA ASN A 207 -9.08 -8.05 -17.40
C ASN A 207 -10.32 -7.47 -18.08
N ASN A 208 -11.37 -8.26 -18.24
CA ASN A 208 -12.61 -7.83 -18.91
C ASN A 208 -13.86 -8.52 -18.33
N ASP A 209 -15.04 -7.99 -18.62
CA ASP A 209 -16.31 -8.47 -18.09
C ASP A 209 -16.73 -9.86 -18.62
N GLY A 210 -16.08 -10.38 -19.64
CA GLY A 210 -16.30 -11.69 -20.21
C GLY A 210 -15.41 -12.80 -19.65
N MET A 211 -14.40 -12.44 -18.82
CA MET A 211 -13.46 -13.39 -18.23
C MET A 211 -14.07 -14.08 -17.01
N THR A 212 -15.09 -14.90 -17.25
CA THR A 212 -15.86 -15.58 -16.19
C THR A 212 -15.03 -16.60 -15.39
N SER A 213 -13.87 -17.02 -15.91
CA SER A 213 -12.88 -17.82 -15.17
C SER A 213 -12.28 -17.11 -13.97
N ASP A 214 -12.37 -15.78 -13.92
CA ASP A 214 -11.92 -14.97 -12.76
C ASP A 214 -12.88 -15.11 -11.56
N ASN A 215 -14.10 -15.60 -11.77
CA ASN A 215 -15.06 -15.76 -10.67
C ASN A 215 -14.58 -16.83 -9.68
N GLY A 216 -14.45 -16.44 -8.42
CA GLY A 216 -13.89 -17.28 -7.34
C GLY A 216 -12.39 -17.12 -7.15
N HIS A 217 -11.73 -16.33 -7.99
CA HIS A 217 -10.34 -15.89 -7.91
C HIS A 217 -10.25 -14.40 -7.63
N LEU A 218 -9.08 -13.80 -7.83
CA LEU A 218 -8.81 -12.37 -7.62
C LEU A 218 -9.11 -11.93 -6.18
N ARG A 219 -8.69 -12.76 -5.21
CA ARG A 219 -8.78 -12.44 -3.79
C ARG A 219 -7.58 -11.58 -3.39
N ILE A 220 -7.85 -10.29 -3.09
CA ILE A 220 -6.79 -9.31 -2.94
C ILE A 220 -7.02 -8.46 -1.68
N THR A 221 -5.95 -8.21 -0.94
CA THR A 221 -5.94 -7.25 0.18
C THR A 221 -5.03 -6.08 -0.14
N PHE A 222 -5.53 -4.88 0.09
CA PHE A 222 -4.72 -3.66 0.19
C PHE A 222 -4.82 -3.17 1.62
N SER A 223 -3.70 -3.10 2.33
CA SER A 223 -3.64 -2.58 3.71
C SER A 223 -2.57 -1.51 3.81
N ASN A 224 -2.92 -0.36 4.38
CA ASN A 224 -2.00 0.77 4.58
C ASN A 224 -1.34 1.28 3.26
N CYS A 225 -2.04 1.16 2.14
CA CYS A 225 -1.54 1.61 0.84
C CYS A 225 -1.89 3.07 0.56
N TRP A 226 -1.11 3.70 -0.29
CA TRP A 226 -1.25 5.11 -0.63
C TRP A 226 -1.40 5.32 -2.14
N TRP A 227 -2.55 5.83 -2.58
CA TRP A 227 -2.73 6.38 -3.91
C TRP A 227 -2.47 7.88 -3.88
N SER A 228 -1.25 8.23 -4.27
CA SER A 228 -0.68 9.57 -4.18
C SER A 228 -0.87 10.37 -5.47
N ASP A 229 -0.24 11.53 -5.53
CA ASP A 229 -0.35 12.47 -6.64
C ASP A 229 -0.19 11.80 -8.00
N GLY A 230 -0.98 12.26 -8.95
CA GLY A 230 -1.01 11.81 -10.32
C GLY A 230 -1.86 10.56 -10.59
N CYS A 231 -2.30 9.79 -9.59
CA CYS A 231 -3.29 8.74 -9.82
C CYS A 231 -4.63 9.34 -10.22
N VAL A 232 -5.17 8.95 -11.37
CA VAL A 232 -6.45 9.49 -11.85
C VAL A 232 -7.61 8.51 -11.69
N GLU A 233 -7.36 7.21 -11.90
CA GLU A 233 -8.38 6.17 -11.91
C GLU A 233 -7.84 4.82 -11.42
N ARG A 234 -8.75 3.86 -11.19
CA ARG A 234 -8.43 2.46 -10.83
C ARG A 234 -7.64 2.33 -9.52
N MET A 235 -8.23 2.81 -8.43
CA MET A 235 -7.59 2.78 -7.10
C MET A 235 -8.33 1.91 -6.07
N PRO A 236 -8.65 0.61 -6.31
CA PRO A 236 -8.53 -0.14 -7.56
C PRO A 236 -9.81 -0.14 -8.44
N ARG A 237 -9.70 -0.57 -9.71
CA ARG A 237 -10.84 -1.02 -10.52
C ARG A 237 -10.96 -2.54 -10.46
N VAL A 238 -12.12 -3.06 -10.06
CA VAL A 238 -12.30 -4.50 -9.77
C VAL A 238 -13.39 -5.10 -10.65
N ARG A 239 -13.14 -6.30 -11.17
CA ARG A 239 -14.11 -7.23 -11.72
C ARG A 239 -13.94 -8.59 -11.04
N PHE A 240 -15.04 -9.30 -10.77
CA PHE A 240 -15.10 -10.64 -10.16
C PHE A 240 -14.46 -10.76 -8.76
N GLY A 241 -13.38 -10.05 -8.49
CA GLY A 241 -12.52 -10.22 -7.31
C GLY A 241 -13.19 -9.98 -5.96
N GLN A 242 -12.70 -10.66 -4.93
CA GLN A 242 -12.97 -10.36 -3.52
C GLN A 242 -11.83 -9.48 -2.99
N VAL A 243 -12.08 -8.16 -2.92
CA VAL A 243 -11.05 -7.18 -2.63
C VAL A 243 -11.34 -6.48 -1.32
N HIS A 244 -10.42 -6.61 -0.36
CA HIS A 244 -10.42 -5.89 0.91
C HIS A 244 -9.46 -4.71 0.83
N VAL A 245 -9.94 -3.52 1.23
CA VAL A 245 -9.14 -2.29 1.23
C VAL A 245 -9.26 -1.63 2.60
N ALA A 246 -8.22 -1.73 3.42
CA ALA A 246 -8.21 -1.25 4.79
C ALA A 246 -7.12 -0.21 5.06
N ASN A 247 -7.42 0.83 5.82
CA ASN A 247 -6.47 1.87 6.25
C ASN A 247 -5.70 2.55 5.11
N CYS A 248 -6.29 2.69 3.93
CA CYS A 248 -5.61 3.22 2.77
C CYS A 248 -5.85 4.72 2.58
N LEU A 249 -4.86 5.42 2.02
CA LEU A 249 -4.85 6.85 1.79
C LEU A 249 -5.08 7.19 0.32
N TYR A 250 -6.04 8.07 0.05
CA TYR A 250 -6.38 8.62 -1.26
C TYR A 250 -6.18 10.12 -1.25
N SER A 251 -5.06 10.60 -1.77
CA SER A 251 -4.69 12.03 -1.71
C SER A 251 -4.49 12.69 -3.07
N SER A 252 -4.65 11.96 -4.19
CA SER A 252 -4.42 12.54 -5.51
C SER A 252 -5.40 13.66 -5.83
N PRO A 253 -4.92 14.85 -6.20
CA PRO A 253 -5.77 15.96 -6.65
C PRO A 253 -6.34 15.74 -8.06
N ASP A 254 -5.81 14.75 -8.80
CA ASP A 254 -6.22 14.43 -10.17
C ASP A 254 -7.29 13.33 -10.25
N THR A 255 -7.81 12.87 -9.11
CA THR A 255 -8.74 11.73 -9.01
C THR A 255 -10.00 11.95 -9.83
N LYS A 256 -10.25 11.07 -10.81
CA LYS A 256 -11.53 10.94 -11.52
C LYS A 256 -12.44 9.89 -10.89
N TYR A 257 -11.87 8.87 -10.26
CA TYR A 257 -12.53 7.96 -9.30
C TYR A 257 -11.50 7.14 -8.52
N CYS A 258 -11.81 6.82 -7.28
CA CYS A 258 -11.03 5.89 -6.47
C CYS A 258 -11.42 4.44 -6.82
N PHE A 259 -12.58 3.98 -6.37
CA PHE A 259 -13.04 2.62 -6.64
C PHE A 259 -13.79 2.53 -7.98
N GLY A 260 -13.29 1.70 -8.89
CA GLY A 260 -14.04 1.26 -10.06
C GLY A 260 -14.80 -0.01 -9.73
N VAL A 261 -16.10 0.12 -9.42
CA VAL A 261 -16.98 -0.99 -9.04
C VAL A 261 -17.46 -1.69 -10.29
N GLY A 262 -16.69 -2.69 -10.75
CA GLY A 262 -16.90 -3.39 -12.01
C GLY A 262 -17.84 -4.59 -11.88
N TYR A 263 -18.04 -5.29 -13.00
CA TYR A 263 -18.94 -6.43 -13.10
C TYR A 263 -18.54 -7.57 -12.16
N MET A 264 -19.51 -8.05 -11.38
CA MET A 264 -19.34 -9.10 -10.36
C MET A 264 -18.27 -8.83 -9.30
N SER A 265 -17.85 -7.58 -9.13
CA SER A 265 -16.91 -7.21 -8.07
C SER A 265 -17.50 -7.41 -6.68
N LYS A 266 -16.63 -7.75 -5.70
CA LYS A 266 -16.97 -7.87 -4.28
C LYS A 266 -15.91 -7.07 -3.50
N ILE A 267 -16.18 -5.78 -3.28
CA ILE A 267 -15.25 -4.87 -2.62
C ILE A 267 -15.74 -4.57 -1.21
N TYR A 268 -14.89 -4.79 -0.23
CA TYR A 268 -15.08 -4.33 1.15
C TYR A 268 -13.98 -3.32 1.49
N ALA A 269 -14.35 -2.08 1.72
CA ALA A 269 -13.44 -0.99 2.03
C ALA A 269 -13.77 -0.42 3.41
N GLU A 270 -12.75 -0.34 4.30
CA GLU A 270 -12.95 0.14 5.66
C GLU A 270 -11.79 0.98 6.17
N SER A 271 -12.10 1.95 7.01
CA SER A 271 -11.14 2.85 7.67
C SER A 271 -10.15 3.51 6.71
N ASN A 272 -10.60 3.89 5.52
CA ASN A 272 -9.79 4.60 4.54
C ASN A 272 -9.88 6.12 4.75
N ALA A 273 -8.91 6.88 4.23
CA ALA A 273 -8.93 8.34 4.24
C ALA A 273 -8.88 8.91 2.82
N PHE A 274 -9.88 9.71 2.47
CA PHE A 274 -9.95 10.50 1.24
C PHE A 274 -9.64 11.94 1.62
N THR A 275 -8.47 12.45 1.25
CA THR A 275 -7.98 13.75 1.76
C THR A 275 -7.99 14.86 0.73
N SER A 276 -7.78 14.58 -0.56
CA SER A 276 -7.97 15.58 -1.61
C SER A 276 -9.45 15.82 -1.92
N ASP A 277 -9.78 17.03 -2.35
CA ASP A 277 -11.15 17.37 -2.75
C ASP A 277 -11.63 16.50 -3.93
N ALA A 278 -10.73 16.19 -4.87
CA ALA A 278 -11.04 15.32 -6.00
C ALA A 278 -11.35 13.88 -5.55
N ALA A 279 -10.59 13.32 -4.60
CA ALA A 279 -10.86 11.99 -4.06
C ALA A 279 -12.19 11.93 -3.29
N LYS A 280 -12.48 12.94 -2.45
CA LYS A 280 -13.76 13.06 -1.73
C LYS A 280 -14.97 13.14 -2.67
N ALA A 281 -14.83 13.90 -3.77
CA ALA A 281 -15.90 14.05 -4.75
C ALA A 281 -16.11 12.82 -5.64
N ASN A 282 -15.10 11.92 -5.75
CA ASN A 282 -15.09 10.83 -6.71
C ASN A 282 -14.67 9.50 -6.06
N ILE A 283 -15.31 9.14 -4.94
CA ILE A 283 -14.94 7.94 -4.17
C ILE A 283 -15.12 6.66 -5.00
N TRP A 284 -16.21 6.56 -5.77
CA TRP A 284 -16.46 5.38 -6.57
C TRP A 284 -17.28 5.68 -7.82
N LYS A 285 -17.19 4.79 -8.82
CA LYS A 285 -18.10 4.77 -9.96
C LYS A 285 -18.26 3.39 -10.58
N TYR A 286 -19.29 3.19 -11.39
CA TYR A 286 -19.35 2.07 -12.32
C TYR A 286 -18.53 2.40 -13.57
N PRO A 287 -17.52 1.59 -13.92
CA PRO A 287 -16.72 1.83 -15.12
C PRO A 287 -17.50 1.70 -16.44
N ASN A 288 -18.58 0.93 -16.43
CA ASN A 288 -19.47 0.74 -17.58
C ASN A 288 -20.87 0.31 -17.12
N THR A 289 -21.83 0.21 -18.05
CA THR A 289 -23.22 -0.15 -17.75
C THR A 289 -23.37 -1.58 -17.23
N LYS A 290 -22.58 -2.54 -17.70
CA LYS A 290 -22.63 -3.94 -17.26
C LYS A 290 -22.26 -4.08 -15.79
N SER A 291 -21.44 -3.22 -15.26
CA SER A 291 -21.07 -3.17 -13.84
C SER A 291 -22.28 -2.99 -12.92
N GLN A 292 -23.37 -2.38 -13.40
CA GLN A 292 -24.59 -2.17 -12.63
C GLN A 292 -25.44 -3.44 -12.49
N GLU A 293 -25.23 -4.45 -13.32
CA GLU A 293 -26.02 -5.67 -13.32
C GLU A 293 -25.72 -6.59 -12.13
N ALA A 294 -24.43 -6.69 -11.77
CA ALA A 294 -23.98 -7.51 -10.65
C ALA A 294 -22.71 -6.93 -10.01
N HIS A 295 -22.78 -6.55 -8.75
CA HIS A 295 -21.66 -6.04 -7.99
C HIS A 295 -22.01 -5.99 -6.50
N HIS A 296 -20.95 -5.95 -5.66
CA HIS A 296 -21.05 -5.71 -4.23
C HIS A 296 -19.97 -4.68 -3.85
N PHE A 297 -20.39 -3.59 -3.23
CA PHE A 297 -19.47 -2.58 -2.73
C PHE A 297 -19.92 -2.10 -1.38
N LYS A 298 -19.08 -2.26 -0.37
CA LYS A 298 -19.29 -1.74 0.98
C LYS A 298 -18.14 -0.83 1.36
N LEU A 299 -18.46 0.37 1.82
CA LEU A 299 -17.51 1.35 2.34
C LEU A 299 -17.98 1.76 3.75
N VAL A 300 -17.11 1.55 4.75
CA VAL A 300 -17.44 1.82 6.16
C VAL A 300 -16.33 2.61 6.86
N ASN A 301 -16.70 3.40 7.85
CA ASN A 301 -15.81 4.09 8.79
C ASN A 301 -14.68 4.89 8.12
N SER A 302 -14.91 5.43 6.91
CA SER A 302 -13.88 6.09 6.11
C SER A 302 -13.96 7.61 6.22
N LEU A 303 -12.81 8.27 6.39
CA LEU A 303 -12.70 9.72 6.49
C LEU A 303 -12.84 10.38 5.11
N GLY A 304 -13.64 11.45 5.03
CA GLY A 304 -13.89 12.18 3.78
C GLY A 304 -14.89 11.52 2.83
N ALA A 305 -15.60 10.48 3.30
CA ALA A 305 -16.76 9.91 2.64
C ALA A 305 -18.04 10.52 3.20
N ASP A 306 -18.95 10.97 2.34
CA ASP A 306 -20.23 11.54 2.78
C ASP A 306 -21.13 10.46 3.43
N ASP A 307 -21.12 9.25 2.84
CA ASP A 307 -21.81 8.07 3.36
C ASP A 307 -20.77 7.10 3.95
N ILE A 308 -20.54 7.18 5.24
CA ILE A 308 -19.51 6.36 5.94
C ILE A 308 -19.89 4.86 6.04
N ASP A 309 -21.14 4.52 5.73
CA ASP A 309 -21.68 3.15 5.70
C ASP A 309 -22.33 2.86 4.36
N LEU A 310 -21.64 3.18 3.28
CA LEU A 310 -22.14 2.98 1.92
C LEU A 310 -22.12 1.49 1.55
N ALA A 311 -23.29 0.95 1.26
CA ALA A 311 -23.46 -0.40 0.72
C ALA A 311 -24.21 -0.37 -0.61
N LYS A 312 -23.68 -1.03 -1.64
CA LYS A 312 -24.30 -1.16 -2.96
C LYS A 312 -24.25 -2.61 -3.44
N GLY A 313 -25.25 -2.98 -4.23
CA GLY A 313 -25.39 -4.34 -4.75
C GLY A 313 -26.32 -5.22 -3.93
N SER A 314 -26.10 -6.53 -3.91
CA SER A 314 -26.91 -7.46 -3.12
C SER A 314 -26.61 -7.37 -1.63
N GLU A 315 -27.51 -7.92 -0.82
CA GLU A 315 -27.35 -7.98 0.64
C GLU A 315 -26.19 -8.89 1.08
N GLU A 316 -25.74 -9.81 0.22
CA GLU A 316 -24.58 -10.67 0.48
C GLU A 316 -23.29 -9.92 0.16
N HIS A 317 -22.76 -9.19 1.12
CA HIS A 317 -21.45 -8.56 1.00
C HIS A 317 -20.35 -9.56 1.33
N PHE A 318 -19.22 -9.40 0.64
CA PHE A 318 -17.98 -10.01 1.08
C PHE A 318 -17.59 -9.41 2.44
N ASP A 319 -17.35 -10.28 3.42
CA ASP A 319 -16.85 -9.89 4.73
C ASP A 319 -15.47 -10.53 4.94
N PRO A 320 -14.38 -9.73 4.93
CA PRO A 320 -13.03 -10.26 5.07
C PRO A 320 -12.79 -10.96 6.41
N SER A 321 -13.52 -10.60 7.48
CA SER A 321 -13.38 -11.23 8.79
C SER A 321 -13.75 -12.72 8.79
N THR A 322 -14.49 -13.18 7.78
CA THR A 322 -14.80 -14.61 7.61
C THR A 322 -13.64 -15.40 7.04
N ALA A 323 -12.65 -14.74 6.45
CA ALA A 323 -11.50 -15.37 5.79
C ALA A 323 -10.21 -15.24 6.61
N TYR A 324 -9.99 -14.09 7.28
CA TYR A 324 -8.81 -13.80 8.08
C TYR A 324 -9.09 -12.70 9.12
N SER A 325 -8.22 -12.58 10.12
CA SER A 325 -8.33 -11.56 11.18
C SER A 325 -7.00 -10.88 11.51
N ASP A 326 -6.03 -11.01 10.62
CA ASP A 326 -4.66 -10.51 10.79
C ASP A 326 -4.43 -9.12 10.18
N VAL A 327 -5.44 -8.53 9.53
CA VAL A 327 -5.42 -7.13 9.08
C VAL A 327 -5.93 -6.25 10.22
N GLU A 328 -5.04 -5.51 10.85
CA GLU A 328 -5.41 -4.54 11.88
C GLU A 328 -6.13 -3.35 11.25
N VAL A 329 -7.31 -3.00 11.78
CA VAL A 329 -8.11 -1.86 11.32
C VAL A 329 -8.14 -0.81 12.43
N TYR A 330 -7.64 0.39 12.14
CA TYR A 330 -7.59 1.51 13.06
C TYR A 330 -8.44 2.69 12.58
N SER A 331 -8.54 3.74 13.40
CA SER A 331 -9.35 4.91 13.05
C SER A 331 -8.89 5.58 11.76
N ALA A 332 -9.80 5.84 10.83
CA ALA A 332 -9.52 6.54 9.58
C ALA A 332 -8.87 7.92 9.77
N SER A 333 -9.06 8.55 10.94
CA SER A 333 -8.41 9.84 11.28
C SER A 333 -6.90 9.74 11.45
N LEU A 334 -6.35 8.54 11.64
CA LEU A 334 -4.90 8.30 11.78
C LEU A 334 -4.26 7.92 10.45
N VAL A 335 -5.04 7.54 9.45
CA VAL A 335 -4.56 6.97 8.17
C VAL A 335 -3.64 7.94 7.43
N GLU A 336 -4.03 9.22 7.30
CA GLU A 336 -3.21 10.19 6.56
C GLU A 336 -1.81 10.32 7.16
N ALA A 337 -1.72 10.55 8.47
CA ALA A 337 -0.44 10.73 9.16
C ALA A 337 0.42 9.46 9.12
N THR A 338 -0.20 8.30 9.34
CA THR A 338 0.49 7.01 9.38
C THR A 338 0.95 6.57 7.99
N VAL A 339 0.03 6.52 7.03
CA VAL A 339 0.32 5.98 5.70
C VAL A 339 1.24 6.90 4.91
N SER A 340 1.09 8.23 5.01
CA SER A 340 2.00 9.15 4.33
C SER A 340 3.44 9.09 4.84
N HIS A 341 3.64 8.63 6.08
CA HIS A 341 4.96 8.51 6.69
C HIS A 341 5.65 7.16 6.35
N TYR A 342 4.90 6.06 6.37
CA TYR A 342 5.49 4.72 6.28
C TYR A 342 5.32 4.04 4.93
N ALA A 343 4.32 4.38 4.12
CA ALA A 343 4.10 3.73 2.84
C ALA A 343 5.19 4.07 1.81
N GLY A 344 5.55 3.07 1.01
CA GLY A 344 6.60 3.14 0.01
C GLY A 344 7.87 2.40 0.42
N ALA A 345 8.93 2.56 -0.37
CA ALA A 345 10.22 1.88 -0.16
C ALA A 345 11.04 2.56 0.95
N THR A 346 10.53 2.48 2.17
CA THR A 346 11.03 3.19 3.36
C THR A 346 11.85 2.31 4.32
N LEU A 347 11.91 1.00 4.08
CA LEU A 347 12.56 0.06 4.98
C LEU A 347 14.09 0.21 4.98
N THR A 348 14.66 0.12 6.17
CA THR A 348 16.11 0.00 6.36
C THR A 348 16.59 -1.42 6.02
N GLU A 349 17.90 -1.61 5.89
CA GLU A 349 18.47 -2.94 5.59
C GLU A 349 18.16 -3.96 6.70
N GLU A 350 18.14 -3.54 7.96
CA GLU A 350 17.77 -4.39 9.10
C GLU A 350 16.29 -4.83 9.03
N GLN A 351 15.39 -3.91 8.68
CA GLN A 351 13.96 -4.19 8.57
C GLN A 351 13.61 -5.13 7.42
N LEU A 352 14.41 -5.17 6.34
CA LEU A 352 14.15 -6.03 5.18
C LEU A 352 14.05 -7.51 5.54
N THR A 353 14.90 -7.97 6.46
CA THR A 353 15.08 -9.39 6.78
C THR A 353 14.45 -9.81 8.11
N SER A 354 13.90 -8.86 8.87
CA SER A 354 13.33 -9.09 10.21
C SER A 354 11.91 -9.65 10.22
N ARG A 355 11.49 -10.38 9.19
CA ARG A 355 10.14 -10.97 9.10
C ARG A 355 9.79 -11.83 10.31
N GLY A 356 8.57 -11.70 10.82
CA GLY A 356 8.04 -12.49 11.94
C GLY A 356 8.63 -12.10 13.31
N LYS A 357 9.42 -11.04 13.35
CA LYS A 357 9.71 -10.35 14.61
C LYS A 357 9.02 -9.01 14.51
N PRO A 358 8.18 -8.60 15.49
CA PRO A 358 7.90 -7.19 15.60
C PRO A 358 9.27 -6.52 15.50
N THR A 359 9.44 -5.53 14.63
CA THR A 359 10.48 -4.55 14.87
C THR A 359 10.05 -3.89 16.18
N ALA A 360 10.41 -4.53 17.31
CA ALA A 360 10.71 -3.70 18.43
C ALA A 360 11.54 -2.61 17.77
N VAL A 361 11.04 -1.39 17.68
CA VAL A 361 11.91 -0.22 17.78
C VAL A 361 12.86 -0.70 18.82
N ALA A 362 14.10 -0.99 18.40
CA ALA A 362 15.08 -1.54 19.30
C ALA A 362 14.87 -0.70 20.52
N ASN A 363 14.39 -1.32 21.61
CA ASN A 363 14.22 -0.54 22.81
C ASN A 363 15.54 0.16 22.82
N VAL A 364 15.53 1.40 22.31
CA VAL A 364 16.59 2.30 22.68
C VAL A 364 16.42 2.13 24.13
N SER A 365 17.23 1.24 24.70
CA SER A 365 17.35 1.12 26.12
C SER A 365 17.79 2.51 26.45
N GLU A 366 16.76 3.35 26.59
CA GLU A 366 16.91 4.71 27.03
C GLU A 366 17.37 4.54 28.46
N SER A 367 18.61 4.14 28.59
CA SER A 367 19.43 4.23 29.79
C SER A 367 19.71 5.72 30.09
N GLY A 368 18.71 6.56 29.88
CA GLY A 368 18.71 7.92 30.38
C GLY A 368 18.12 7.90 31.79
N GLU A 369 18.94 8.27 32.80
CA GLU A 369 18.41 8.50 34.13
C GLU A 369 17.14 9.34 34.05
N VAL A 370 16.06 8.85 34.69
CA VAL A 370 14.78 9.58 34.78
C VAL A 370 14.98 10.73 35.75
N ARG A 371 14.80 11.95 35.28
CA ARG A 371 14.91 13.15 36.08
C ARG A 371 13.64 13.42 36.88
N SER A 372 12.46 13.19 36.28
CA SER A 372 11.18 13.36 36.95
C SER A 372 10.07 12.54 36.27
N VAL A 373 9.08 12.13 37.05
CA VAL A 373 7.82 11.53 36.59
C VAL A 373 6.67 12.35 37.15
N GLU A 374 5.80 12.80 36.28
CA GLU A 374 4.61 13.58 36.63
C GLU A 374 3.37 12.88 36.08
N TYR A 375 2.23 12.98 36.79
CA TYR A 375 0.98 12.37 36.39
C TYR A 375 -0.08 13.43 36.16
N TYR A 376 -0.95 13.21 35.17
CA TYR A 376 -2.01 14.14 34.80
C TYR A 376 -3.30 13.37 34.46
N THR A 377 -4.44 14.04 34.70
CA THR A 377 -5.71 13.62 34.10
C THR A 377 -5.71 13.90 32.60
N ILE A 378 -6.68 13.32 31.86
CA ILE A 378 -6.81 13.52 30.40
C ILE A 378 -7.13 14.99 30.02
N ASP A 379 -7.67 15.76 30.94
CA ASP A 379 -7.95 17.19 30.85
C ASP A 379 -6.79 18.08 31.34
N GLY A 380 -5.63 17.47 31.63
CA GLY A 380 -4.37 18.16 31.92
C GLY A 380 -4.17 18.61 33.36
N VAL A 381 -4.99 18.15 34.32
CA VAL A 381 -4.80 18.46 35.75
C VAL A 381 -3.72 17.56 36.33
N GLN A 382 -2.71 18.15 36.96
CA GLN A 382 -1.62 17.39 37.60
C GLN A 382 -2.11 16.61 38.81
N LEU A 383 -1.65 15.36 38.92
CA LEU A 383 -1.95 14.43 39.98
C LEU A 383 -0.71 14.15 40.85
N ALA A 384 -0.89 14.01 42.14
CA ALA A 384 0.19 13.59 43.03
C ALA A 384 0.62 12.12 42.83
N SER A 385 -0.27 11.28 42.33
CA SER A 385 -0.04 9.87 41.98
C SER A 385 -1.07 9.41 40.95
N PRO A 386 -0.82 8.27 40.23
CA PRO A 386 -1.81 7.71 39.32
C PRO A 386 -3.11 7.37 40.04
N LYS A 387 -4.25 7.64 39.39
CA LYS A 387 -5.59 7.27 39.90
C LYS A 387 -6.20 6.17 39.03
N SER A 388 -7.20 5.46 39.61
CA SER A 388 -8.00 4.49 38.86
C SER A 388 -8.63 5.13 37.63
N GLY A 389 -8.63 4.41 36.51
CA GLY A 389 -9.00 4.91 35.21
C GLY A 389 -7.80 5.33 34.36
N ILE A 390 -8.01 6.30 33.47
CA ILE A 390 -6.97 6.79 32.56
C ILE A 390 -6.16 7.90 33.22
N THR A 391 -4.84 7.71 33.28
CA THR A 391 -3.88 8.71 33.76
C THR A 391 -2.78 8.90 32.68
N LEU A 392 -2.35 10.14 32.45
CA LEU A 392 -1.19 10.47 31.62
C LEU A 392 0.06 10.48 32.52
N ARG A 393 1.09 9.72 32.15
CA ARG A 393 2.42 9.74 32.78
C ARG A 393 3.38 10.51 31.89
N LYS A 394 3.94 11.58 32.41
CA LYS A 394 4.98 12.38 31.75
C LYS A 394 6.31 12.11 32.43
N THR A 395 7.24 11.54 31.68
CA THR A 395 8.61 11.24 32.15
C THR A 395 9.58 12.22 31.50
N THR A 396 10.37 12.94 32.32
CA THR A 396 11.46 13.79 31.83
C THR A 396 12.78 13.09 32.13
N LYS A 397 13.63 12.92 31.11
CA LYS A 397 14.94 12.30 31.23
C LYS A 397 16.04 13.30 31.53
N ALA A 398 17.20 12.83 31.96
CA ALA A 398 18.34 13.68 32.31
C ALA A 398 18.86 14.50 31.12
N ASP A 399 18.70 14.02 29.89
CA ASP A 399 19.02 14.69 28.63
C ASP A 399 18.01 15.77 28.23
N GLY A 400 16.91 15.93 29.00
CA GLY A 400 15.84 16.87 28.74
C GLY A 400 14.72 16.34 27.84
N LYS A 401 14.81 15.09 27.34
CA LYS A 401 13.74 14.47 26.55
C LYS A 401 12.53 14.21 27.44
N VAL A 402 11.34 14.53 26.92
CA VAL A 402 10.06 14.33 27.62
C VAL A 402 9.27 13.27 26.89
N VAL A 403 8.85 12.24 27.59
CA VAL A 403 7.95 11.20 27.11
C VAL A 403 6.64 11.26 27.88
N THR A 404 5.50 11.23 27.17
CA THR A 404 4.17 11.18 27.79
C THR A 404 3.47 9.90 27.38
N GLU A 405 3.03 9.12 28.36
CA GLU A 405 2.36 7.83 28.17
C GLU A 405 0.96 7.85 28.78
N LYS A 406 0.03 7.17 28.16
CA LYS A 406 -1.29 6.86 28.73
C LYS A 406 -1.18 5.56 29.54
N ILE A 407 -1.49 5.62 30.82
CA ILE A 407 -1.54 4.43 31.68
C ILE A 407 -2.99 4.20 32.14
N ILE A 408 -3.39 2.93 32.20
CA ILE A 408 -4.71 2.52 32.69
C ILE A 408 -4.49 1.81 34.03
N MET A 409 -4.97 2.45 35.09
CA MET A 409 -4.93 1.87 36.43
C MET A 409 -6.27 1.19 36.72
N LYS A 410 -6.22 -0.08 37.09
CA LYS A 410 -7.39 -0.86 37.51
C LYS A 410 -7.88 -0.48 38.88
#